data_6a4d4b2412e4e9045fba8fd36051c1d1
#
_entry.id   6a4d4b2412e4e9045fba8fd36051c1d1
#
_cell.length_a   1.000
_cell.length_b   1.000
_cell.length_c   1.000
_cell.angle_alpha   90.00
_cell.angle_beta   90.00
_cell.angle_gamma   90.00
#
_symmetry.space_group_name_H-M   'P 1'
#
loop_
_entity.id
_entity.type
_entity.pdbx_description
1 polymer ?
#
loop_
_entity_poly.entity_id
_entity_poly.type
_entity_poly.pdbx_seq_one_letter_code
_entity_poly.pdbx_strand_id
1 'polypeptide(L)'
;MRPRIAHVALYSQLITRPTGRTLRTNILRQIADLDHAVMAVINFRHVPLIDVSCADEIVAELVEWVSEVSPHPRFVWFRGVAEHHLEPIERVLKNRDLVAAAENTDGEPLLMGRYEPVVAQAWREICDMGRAGVPAIAERIPMSLDDTSSLLNAMESLSLLIRDADEYVSLKCAFQDTEVSYPLTPDGQ
;
A
#
# COMPACT_ATOMS: atom_id res chain seq x y z
N MET A 1 -13.78 -2.45 -9.15
CA MET A 1 -13.59 -3.69 -8.35
C MET A 1 -13.26 -3.31 -6.91
N ARG A 2 -13.91 -3.88 -5.88
CA ARG A 2 -13.61 -3.57 -4.47
C ARG A 2 -12.84 -4.73 -3.84
N PRO A 3 -11.59 -4.54 -3.39
CA PRO A 3 -10.85 -5.57 -2.69
C PRO A 3 -11.43 -5.80 -1.28
N ARG A 4 -11.31 -7.03 -0.77
CA ARG A 4 -11.53 -7.31 0.65
C ARG A 4 -10.37 -6.77 1.47
N ILE A 5 -10.66 -6.16 2.60
CA ILE A 5 -9.64 -5.58 3.48
C ILE A 5 -9.29 -6.56 4.58
N ALA A 6 -8.00 -6.87 4.70
CA ALA A 6 -7.44 -7.61 5.82
C ALA A 6 -6.63 -6.64 6.70
N HIS A 7 -7.11 -6.41 7.93
CA HIS A 7 -6.43 -5.54 8.88
C HIS A 7 -5.40 -6.32 9.69
N VAL A 8 -4.16 -5.84 9.69
CA VAL A 8 -3.08 -6.38 10.51
C VAL A 8 -2.48 -5.26 11.35
N ALA A 9 -2.67 -5.32 12.66
CA ALA A 9 -2.03 -4.39 13.59
C ALA A 9 -0.75 -5.02 14.17
N LEU A 10 0.34 -4.25 14.15
CA LEU A 10 1.62 -4.64 14.71
C LEU A 10 1.82 -3.94 16.05
N TYR A 11 2.22 -4.67 17.10
CA TYR A 11 2.23 -4.18 18.48
C TYR A 11 3.56 -4.30 19.21
N SER A 12 4.64 -4.70 18.53
CA SER A 12 5.91 -4.98 19.19
C SER A 12 7.09 -4.27 18.57
N GLN A 13 8.21 -4.26 19.27
CA GLN A 13 9.49 -3.91 18.69
C GLN A 13 9.83 -4.94 17.61
N LEU A 14 9.99 -4.46 16.39
CA LEU A 14 10.31 -5.29 15.23
C LEU A 14 11.82 -5.33 15.04
N ILE A 15 12.46 -6.14 15.86
CA ILE A 15 13.90 -6.33 15.88
C ILE A 15 14.17 -7.80 15.58
N THR A 16 15.12 -8.08 14.74
CA THR A 16 15.55 -9.40 14.28
C THR A 16 14.74 -10.02 13.16
N ARG A 17 15.46 -10.58 12.21
CA ARG A 17 14.89 -11.28 11.04
C ARG A 17 13.90 -12.40 11.39
N PRO A 18 14.13 -13.27 12.41
CA PRO A 18 13.14 -14.27 12.80
C PRO A 18 11.78 -13.70 13.21
N THR A 19 11.78 -12.56 13.94
CA THR A 19 10.54 -11.86 14.31
C THR A 19 9.78 -11.40 13.06
N GLY A 20 10.49 -10.74 12.14
CA GLY A 20 9.90 -10.28 10.87
C GLY A 20 9.31 -11.43 10.06
N ARG A 21 10.06 -12.54 9.93
CA ARG A 21 9.60 -13.74 9.21
C ARG A 21 8.37 -14.38 9.81
N THR A 22 8.28 -14.45 11.14
CA THR A 22 7.10 -15.00 11.83
C THR A 22 5.88 -14.12 11.57
N LEU A 23 6.02 -12.80 11.67
CA LEU A 23 4.94 -11.85 11.39
C LEU A 23 4.49 -11.93 9.94
N ARG A 24 5.41 -11.91 8.97
CA ARG A 24 5.08 -12.10 7.55
C ARG A 24 4.29 -13.38 7.32
N THR A 25 4.75 -14.50 7.87
CA THR A 25 4.06 -15.79 7.72
C THR A 25 2.64 -15.73 8.27
N ASN A 26 2.42 -15.06 9.39
CA ASN A 26 1.10 -14.89 9.97
C ASN A 26 0.21 -13.98 9.12
N ILE A 27 0.76 -12.88 8.60
CA ILE A 27 0.06 -11.98 7.68
C ILE A 27 -0.39 -12.75 6.43
N LEU A 28 0.56 -13.41 5.77
CA LEU A 28 0.27 -14.16 4.53
C LEU A 28 -0.76 -15.27 4.77
N ARG A 29 -0.72 -15.95 5.92
CA ARG A 29 -1.73 -16.96 6.27
C ARG A 29 -3.13 -16.37 6.42
N GLN A 30 -3.27 -15.18 6.99
CA GLN A 30 -4.57 -14.52 7.14
C GLN A 30 -5.19 -14.10 5.81
N ILE A 31 -4.37 -13.84 4.79
CA ILE A 31 -4.82 -13.31 3.48
C ILE A 31 -4.75 -14.35 2.36
N ALA A 32 -4.10 -15.50 2.57
CA ALA A 32 -3.93 -16.54 1.53
C ALA A 32 -5.24 -17.25 1.14
N ASP A 33 -6.18 -17.36 2.08
CA ASP A 33 -7.44 -18.10 1.88
C ASP A 33 -8.56 -17.25 1.25
N LEU A 34 -8.23 -16.03 0.78
CA LEU A 34 -9.21 -15.14 0.19
C LEU A 34 -9.28 -15.34 -1.33
N ASP A 35 -10.33 -16.00 -1.81
CA ASP A 35 -10.64 -16.22 -3.23
C ASP A 35 -11.09 -14.94 -3.97
N HIS A 36 -10.63 -13.78 -3.54
CA HIS A 36 -11.02 -12.48 -4.07
C HIS A 36 -9.84 -11.50 -4.10
N ALA A 37 -10.00 -10.37 -4.80
CA ALA A 37 -9.08 -9.25 -4.65
C ALA A 37 -8.93 -8.87 -3.16
N VAL A 38 -7.70 -8.73 -2.70
CA VAL A 38 -7.40 -8.44 -1.29
C VAL A 38 -6.49 -7.23 -1.14
N MET A 39 -6.78 -6.40 -0.12
CA MET A 39 -5.87 -5.34 0.34
C MET A 39 -5.45 -5.65 1.78
N ALA A 40 -4.18 -5.97 1.97
CA ALA A 40 -3.58 -6.09 3.30
C ALA A 40 -3.26 -4.68 3.84
N VAL A 41 -3.89 -4.32 4.94
CA VAL A 41 -3.65 -3.04 5.63
C VAL A 41 -2.80 -3.29 6.85
N ILE A 42 -1.53 -2.89 6.77
CA ILE A 42 -0.51 -3.13 7.82
C ILE A 42 -0.35 -1.86 8.65
N ASN A 43 -0.74 -1.91 9.92
CA ASN A 43 -0.75 -0.76 10.78
C ASN A 43 0.49 -0.71 11.70
N PHE A 44 1.32 0.33 11.51
CA PHE A 44 2.55 0.60 12.26
C PHE A 44 2.36 1.52 13.48
N ARG A 45 1.15 2.02 13.73
CA ARG A 45 0.90 3.03 14.79
C ARG A 45 1.46 2.64 16.16
N HIS A 46 1.51 1.35 16.47
CA HIS A 46 1.97 0.83 17.75
C HIS A 46 3.34 0.13 17.66
N VAL A 47 4.08 0.36 16.59
CA VAL A 47 5.45 -0.13 16.42
C VAL A 47 6.42 0.93 16.91
N PRO A 48 7.10 0.74 18.06
CA PRO A 48 8.02 1.73 18.58
C PRO A 48 9.36 1.74 17.81
N LEU A 49 9.72 0.62 17.18
CA LEU A 49 10.96 0.47 16.45
C LEU A 49 10.87 -0.66 15.45
N ILE A 50 11.44 -0.46 14.26
CA ILE A 50 11.68 -1.51 13.27
C ILE A 50 13.13 -1.44 12.80
N ASP A 51 13.83 -2.57 12.76
CA ASP A 51 15.17 -2.65 12.16
C ASP A 51 15.11 -3.04 10.68
N VAL A 52 16.24 -2.89 9.98
CA VAL A 52 16.35 -3.19 8.55
C VAL A 52 15.98 -4.64 8.24
N SER A 53 16.30 -5.59 9.13
CA SER A 53 16.04 -7.01 8.88
C SER A 53 14.55 -7.36 9.01
N CYS A 54 13.82 -6.70 9.91
CA CYS A 54 12.37 -6.82 9.99
C CYS A 54 11.66 -6.06 8.87
N ALA A 55 12.15 -4.87 8.49
CA ALA A 55 11.64 -4.12 7.35
C ALA A 55 11.77 -4.94 6.05
N ASP A 56 12.88 -5.65 5.86
CA ASP A 56 13.09 -6.57 4.74
C ASP A 56 12.03 -7.68 4.71
N GLU A 57 11.84 -8.37 5.82
CA GLU A 57 10.90 -9.51 5.91
C GLU A 57 9.41 -9.09 5.89
N ILE A 58 9.05 -7.92 6.43
CA ILE A 58 7.66 -7.50 6.53
C ILE A 58 7.27 -6.61 5.35
N VAL A 59 8.06 -5.56 5.06
CA VAL A 59 7.67 -4.56 4.07
C VAL A 59 8.05 -5.00 2.67
N ALA A 60 9.34 -5.29 2.43
CA ALA A 60 9.82 -5.62 1.09
C ALA A 60 9.17 -6.92 0.57
N GLU A 61 9.15 -7.97 1.38
CA GLU A 61 8.54 -9.25 1.00
C GLU A 61 7.02 -9.16 0.76
N LEU A 62 6.28 -8.29 1.48
CA LEU A 62 4.85 -8.08 1.19
C LEU A 62 4.65 -7.29 -0.10
N VAL A 63 5.51 -6.32 -0.41
CA VAL A 63 5.47 -5.59 -1.68
C VAL A 63 5.78 -6.53 -2.86
N GLU A 64 6.76 -7.42 -2.72
CA GLU A 64 7.03 -8.44 -3.74
C GLU A 64 5.85 -9.41 -3.90
N TRP A 65 5.24 -9.85 -2.77
CA TRP A 65 4.09 -10.75 -2.80
C TRP A 65 2.89 -10.19 -3.58
N VAL A 66 2.62 -8.89 -3.53
CA VAL A 66 1.50 -8.30 -4.32
C VAL A 66 1.80 -8.30 -5.82
N SER A 67 3.06 -8.33 -6.20
CA SER A 67 3.51 -8.39 -7.60
C SER A 67 3.57 -9.81 -8.17
N GLU A 68 3.40 -10.85 -7.34
CA GLU A 68 3.39 -12.22 -7.80
C GLU A 68 2.15 -12.52 -8.65
N VAL A 69 2.30 -13.42 -9.64
CA VAL A 69 1.17 -13.87 -10.47
C VAL A 69 0.09 -14.49 -9.61
N SER A 70 -1.09 -13.92 -9.64
CA SER A 70 -2.25 -14.36 -8.86
C SER A 70 -3.52 -14.24 -9.71
N PRO A 71 -4.51 -15.16 -9.54
CA PRO A 71 -5.79 -15.06 -10.22
C PRO A 71 -6.59 -13.81 -9.76
N HIS A 72 -6.29 -13.29 -8.59
CA HIS A 72 -6.95 -12.11 -8.04
C HIS A 72 -5.92 -11.03 -7.70
N PRO A 73 -6.20 -9.75 -7.99
CA PRO A 73 -5.33 -8.64 -7.63
C PRO A 73 -5.09 -8.55 -6.12
N ARG A 74 -3.85 -8.24 -5.77
CA ARG A 74 -3.39 -8.06 -4.41
C ARG A 74 -2.87 -6.65 -4.22
N PHE A 75 -3.11 -6.09 -3.03
CA PHE A 75 -2.65 -4.75 -2.67
C PHE A 75 -2.11 -4.76 -1.24
N VAL A 76 -1.18 -3.87 -0.95
CA VAL A 76 -0.71 -3.60 0.42
C VAL A 76 -0.75 -2.10 0.70
N TRP A 77 -1.27 -1.75 1.86
CA TRP A 77 -1.35 -0.38 2.35
C TRP A 77 -0.75 -0.30 3.74
N PHE A 78 0.34 0.47 3.89
CA PHE A 78 1.02 0.66 5.18
C PHE A 78 0.47 1.90 5.87
N ARG A 79 -0.02 1.77 7.11
CA ARG A 79 -0.64 2.85 7.87
C ARG A 79 0.18 3.26 9.09
N GLY A 80 0.10 4.56 9.46
CA GLY A 80 0.70 5.07 10.67
C GLY A 80 2.22 4.97 10.67
N VAL A 81 2.84 5.13 9.51
CA VAL A 81 4.31 5.10 9.36
C VAL A 81 4.88 6.37 9.96
N ALA A 82 5.62 6.25 11.04
CA ALA A 82 6.30 7.36 11.71
C ALA A 82 7.67 7.65 11.04
N GLU A 83 8.20 8.85 11.26
CA GLU A 83 9.47 9.28 10.67
C GLU A 83 10.61 8.30 10.98
N HIS A 84 10.68 7.78 12.21
CA HIS A 84 11.72 6.82 12.60
C HIS A 84 11.59 5.44 11.97
N HIS A 85 10.46 5.11 11.32
CA HIS A 85 10.31 3.89 10.53
C HIS A 85 10.87 4.06 9.10
N LEU A 86 10.96 5.29 8.60
CA LEU A 86 11.26 5.54 7.18
C LEU A 86 12.65 5.05 6.78
N GLU A 87 13.69 5.35 7.57
CA GLU A 87 15.05 5.01 7.18
C GLU A 87 15.26 3.50 6.93
N PRO A 88 14.90 2.57 7.84
CA PRO A 88 15.02 1.14 7.57
C PRO A 88 14.10 0.65 6.43
N ILE A 89 12.88 1.18 6.31
CA ILE A 89 11.95 0.80 5.24
C ILE A 89 12.46 1.29 3.87
N GLU A 90 12.83 2.56 3.77
CA GLU A 90 13.38 3.15 2.54
C GLU A 90 14.62 2.41 2.04
N ARG A 91 15.51 2.04 2.98
CA ARG A 91 16.72 1.30 2.67
C ARG A 91 16.42 -0.03 1.98
N VAL A 92 15.51 -0.84 2.52
CA VAL A 92 15.20 -2.16 1.95
C VAL A 92 14.46 -2.05 0.64
N LEU A 93 13.49 -1.13 0.52
CA LEU A 93 12.74 -0.92 -0.72
C LEU A 93 13.64 -0.42 -1.85
N LYS A 94 14.50 0.55 -1.58
CA LYS A 94 15.46 1.07 -2.57
C LYS A 94 16.47 0.03 -3.03
N ASN A 95 16.94 -0.84 -2.13
CA ASN A 95 17.89 -1.91 -2.45
C ASN A 95 17.28 -3.00 -3.35
N ARG A 96 15.95 -3.19 -3.28
CA ARG A 96 15.22 -4.17 -4.10
C ARG A 96 14.48 -3.54 -5.29
N ASP A 97 14.66 -2.24 -5.54
CA ASP A 97 13.97 -1.51 -6.62
C ASP A 97 12.42 -1.52 -6.48
N LEU A 98 11.94 -1.51 -5.23
CA LEU A 98 10.54 -1.55 -4.89
C LEU A 98 9.97 -0.17 -4.55
N VAL A 99 8.64 -0.03 -4.73
CA VAL A 99 7.87 1.13 -4.29
C VAL A 99 6.65 0.65 -3.51
N ALA A 100 6.31 1.35 -2.44
CA ALA A 100 5.17 1.01 -1.59
C ALA A 100 4.32 2.24 -1.27
N ALA A 101 3.01 2.03 -1.26
CA ALA A 101 2.03 3.04 -0.85
C ALA A 101 1.78 2.99 0.65
N ALA A 102 1.76 4.16 1.30
CA ALA A 102 1.59 4.28 2.73
C ALA A 102 0.84 5.56 3.14
N GLU A 103 0.54 5.67 4.41
CA GLU A 103 0.20 6.93 5.08
C GLU A 103 1.04 7.12 6.34
N ASN A 104 1.36 8.37 6.66
CA ASN A 104 2.07 8.72 7.88
C ASN A 104 1.13 8.67 9.12
N THR A 105 1.65 9.08 10.29
CA THR A 105 0.89 9.13 11.54
C THR A 105 -0.29 10.10 11.51
N ASP A 106 -0.24 11.12 10.65
CA ASP A 106 -1.28 12.13 10.47
C ASP A 106 -2.32 11.73 9.40
N GLY A 107 -2.12 10.56 8.76
CA GLY A 107 -2.99 10.05 7.71
C GLY A 107 -2.71 10.67 6.34
N GLU A 108 -1.57 11.36 6.17
CA GLU A 108 -1.17 11.90 4.88
C GLU A 108 -0.55 10.80 4.02
N PRO A 109 -0.97 10.69 2.75
CA PRO A 109 -0.46 9.67 1.85
C PRO A 109 1.01 9.94 1.50
N LEU A 110 1.81 8.88 1.44
CA LEU A 110 3.22 8.92 1.03
C LEU A 110 3.61 7.66 0.22
N LEU A 111 4.56 7.82 -0.69
CA LEU A 111 5.25 6.72 -1.33
C LEU A 111 6.60 6.48 -0.64
N MET A 112 6.97 5.22 -0.49
CA MET A 112 8.27 4.80 0.06
C MET A 112 9.01 3.96 -0.97
N GLY A 113 10.34 4.07 -1.02
CA GLY A 113 11.19 3.25 -1.88
C GLY A 113 11.70 3.98 -3.12
N ARG A 114 11.75 3.30 -4.27
CA ARG A 114 12.27 3.84 -5.51
C ARG A 114 11.15 4.21 -6.48
N TYR A 115 11.07 5.47 -6.87
CA TYR A 115 10.10 5.96 -7.83
C TYR A 115 10.60 7.26 -8.49
N GLU A 116 10.11 7.54 -9.68
CA GLU A 116 10.36 8.79 -10.39
C GLU A 116 9.50 9.94 -9.83
N PRO A 117 9.96 11.18 -9.86
CA PRO A 117 9.21 12.33 -9.35
C PRO A 117 7.80 12.47 -9.92
N VAL A 118 7.62 12.16 -11.21
CA VAL A 118 6.31 12.20 -11.88
C VAL A 118 5.34 11.14 -11.33
N VAL A 119 5.83 9.97 -10.94
CA VAL A 119 5.00 8.95 -10.26
C VAL A 119 4.47 9.49 -8.95
N ALA A 120 5.33 10.13 -8.14
CA ALA A 120 4.93 10.72 -6.87
C ALA A 120 3.90 11.84 -7.05
N GLN A 121 4.05 12.67 -8.10
CA GLN A 121 3.10 13.72 -8.40
C GLN A 121 1.74 13.14 -8.81
N ALA A 122 1.70 12.23 -9.79
CA ALA A 122 0.46 11.60 -10.25
C ALA A 122 -0.24 10.85 -9.11
N TRP A 123 0.51 10.12 -8.29
CA TRP A 123 -0.02 9.38 -7.16
C TRP A 123 -0.66 10.31 -6.10
N ARG A 124 -0.03 11.45 -5.81
CA ARG A 124 -0.57 12.45 -4.90
C ARG A 124 -1.89 13.02 -5.41
N GLU A 125 -1.95 13.38 -6.70
CA GLU A 125 -3.18 13.90 -7.33
C GLU A 125 -4.34 12.88 -7.24
N ILE A 126 -4.06 11.59 -7.46
CA ILE A 126 -5.10 10.55 -7.32
C ILE A 126 -5.49 10.36 -5.85
N CYS A 127 -4.56 10.44 -4.91
CA CYS A 127 -4.88 10.37 -3.48
C CYS A 127 -5.78 11.53 -3.03
N ASP A 128 -5.54 12.74 -3.56
CA ASP A 128 -6.34 13.93 -3.24
C ASP A 128 -7.75 13.86 -3.85
N MET A 129 -7.88 13.32 -5.05
CA MET A 129 -9.18 13.12 -5.71
C MET A 129 -9.91 11.85 -5.24
N GLY A 130 -9.20 10.92 -4.63
CA GLY A 130 -9.69 9.59 -4.25
C GLY A 130 -9.81 8.65 -5.45
N ARG A 131 -10.43 9.12 -6.55
CA ARG A 131 -10.56 8.42 -7.85
C ARG A 131 -10.50 9.43 -9.00
N ALA A 132 -9.94 9.01 -10.12
CA ALA A 132 -9.86 9.84 -11.31
C ALA A 132 -9.64 9.02 -12.59
N GLY A 133 -10.17 9.52 -13.70
CA GLY A 133 -9.83 9.06 -15.05
C GLY A 133 -8.55 9.71 -15.57
N VAL A 134 -7.98 9.14 -16.64
CA VAL A 134 -6.77 9.67 -17.31
C VAL A 134 -6.85 11.17 -17.63
N PRO A 135 -7.98 11.71 -18.22
CA PRO A 135 -8.04 13.11 -18.56
C PRO A 135 -7.90 14.04 -17.35
N ALA A 136 -8.53 13.70 -16.23
CA ALA A 136 -8.49 14.51 -15.02
C ALA A 136 -7.10 14.59 -14.40
N ILE A 137 -6.33 13.50 -14.50
CA ILE A 137 -4.92 13.49 -14.03
C ILE A 137 -4.02 14.25 -15.01
N ALA A 138 -4.20 14.08 -16.33
CA ALA A 138 -3.41 14.78 -17.34
C ALA A 138 -3.54 16.31 -17.28
N GLU A 139 -4.68 16.82 -16.79
CA GLU A 139 -4.86 18.25 -16.54
C GLU A 139 -4.03 18.79 -15.36
N ARG A 140 -3.61 17.90 -14.43
CA ARG A 140 -2.90 18.27 -13.20
C ARG A 140 -1.40 18.01 -13.24
N ILE A 141 -0.95 17.14 -14.15
CA ILE A 141 0.46 16.84 -14.35
C ILE A 141 0.91 17.27 -15.76
N PRO A 142 2.18 17.67 -15.94
CA PRO A 142 2.66 18.19 -17.23
C PRO A 142 2.97 17.04 -18.22
N MET A 143 1.95 16.23 -18.56
CA MET A 143 2.09 15.08 -19.46
C MET A 143 0.96 15.03 -20.47
N SER A 144 1.23 14.39 -21.62
CA SER A 144 0.19 14.07 -22.60
C SER A 144 -0.80 13.04 -22.07
N LEU A 145 -1.98 12.91 -22.68
CA LEU A 145 -2.97 11.88 -22.31
C LEU A 145 -2.38 10.47 -22.44
N ASP A 146 -1.64 10.21 -23.52
CA ASP A 146 -1.04 8.89 -23.78
C ASP A 146 0.05 8.54 -22.75
N ASP A 147 0.92 9.51 -22.43
CA ASP A 147 1.95 9.32 -21.41
C ASP A 147 1.33 9.16 -20.03
N THR A 148 0.28 9.94 -19.70
CA THR A 148 -0.46 9.79 -18.44
C THR A 148 -1.12 8.42 -18.34
N SER A 149 -1.74 7.94 -19.41
CA SER A 149 -2.33 6.59 -19.45
C SER A 149 -1.27 5.52 -19.21
N SER A 150 -0.12 5.64 -19.85
CA SER A 150 1.01 4.71 -19.71
C SER A 150 1.54 4.72 -18.26
N LEU A 151 1.69 5.90 -17.66
CA LEU A 151 2.11 6.06 -16.27
C LEU A 151 1.13 5.41 -15.30
N LEU A 152 -0.17 5.65 -15.45
CA LEU A 152 -1.20 5.10 -14.57
C LEU A 152 -1.30 3.57 -14.68
N ASN A 153 -1.15 3.02 -15.89
CA ASN A 153 -1.07 1.57 -16.09
C ASN A 153 0.17 0.96 -15.41
N ALA A 154 1.31 1.65 -15.48
CA ALA A 154 2.51 1.21 -14.76
C ALA A 154 2.30 1.23 -13.23
N MET A 155 1.65 2.28 -12.69
CA MET A 155 1.33 2.37 -11.26
C MET A 155 0.32 1.29 -10.83
N GLU A 156 -0.66 0.94 -11.66
CA GLU A 156 -1.56 -0.20 -11.45
C GLU A 156 -0.77 -1.51 -11.39
N SER A 157 0.14 -1.73 -12.33
CA SER A 157 0.99 -2.94 -12.36
C SER A 157 1.88 -3.09 -11.12
N LEU A 158 2.24 -1.97 -10.49
CA LEU A 158 2.95 -1.94 -9.21
C LEU A 158 2.02 -2.04 -7.99
N SER A 159 0.73 -2.29 -8.19
CA SER A 159 -0.30 -2.36 -7.14
C SER A 159 -0.40 -1.08 -6.28
N LEU A 160 -0.03 0.08 -6.82
CA LEU A 160 -0.17 1.39 -6.17
C LEU A 160 -1.58 1.96 -6.33
N LEU A 161 -2.31 1.52 -7.35
CA LEU A 161 -3.66 1.96 -7.69
C LEU A 161 -4.55 0.77 -8.00
N ILE A 162 -5.85 0.97 -7.81
CA ILE A 162 -6.88 0.01 -8.22
C ILE A 162 -7.55 0.53 -9.48
N ARG A 163 -7.68 -0.32 -10.51
CA ARG A 163 -8.47 0.01 -11.68
C ARG A 163 -9.93 -0.37 -11.46
N ASP A 164 -10.83 0.59 -11.66
CA ASP A 164 -12.27 0.38 -11.58
C ASP A 164 -12.95 0.98 -12.84
N ALA A 165 -13.24 0.12 -13.80
CA ALA A 165 -13.69 0.50 -15.15
C ALA A 165 -12.69 1.47 -15.84
N ASP A 166 -13.09 2.70 -16.07
CA ASP A 166 -12.27 3.73 -16.74
C ASP A 166 -11.56 4.67 -15.75
N GLU A 167 -11.66 4.40 -14.45
CA GLU A 167 -11.05 5.20 -13.40
C GLU A 167 -9.95 4.43 -12.64
N TYR A 168 -9.03 5.19 -12.07
CA TYR A 168 -8.05 4.71 -11.11
C TYR A 168 -8.42 5.21 -9.72
N VAL A 169 -8.35 4.32 -8.74
CA VAL A 169 -8.75 4.57 -7.35
C VAL A 169 -7.53 4.44 -6.46
N SER A 170 -7.31 5.43 -5.59
CA SER A 170 -6.24 5.34 -4.59
C SER A 170 -6.55 4.25 -3.56
N LEU A 171 -5.51 3.59 -3.05
CA LEU A 171 -5.67 2.58 -1.98
C LEU A 171 -6.32 3.20 -0.73
N LYS A 172 -6.00 4.47 -0.43
CA LYS A 172 -6.61 5.22 0.66
C LYS A 172 -8.13 5.35 0.51
N CYS A 173 -8.61 5.75 -0.67
CA CYS A 173 -10.03 5.88 -0.98
C CYS A 173 -10.74 4.52 -0.90
N ALA A 174 -10.17 3.49 -1.50
CA ALA A 174 -10.73 2.14 -1.46
C ALA A 174 -10.85 1.60 -0.03
N PHE A 175 -9.89 1.93 0.83
CA PHE A 175 -9.90 1.61 2.25
C PHE A 175 -11.06 2.33 2.97
N GLN A 176 -11.17 3.65 2.80
CA GLN A 176 -12.21 4.47 3.44
C GLN A 176 -13.62 4.07 3.03
N ASP A 177 -13.84 3.79 1.74
CA ASP A 177 -15.13 3.32 1.21
C ASP A 177 -15.60 2.00 1.85
N THR A 178 -14.65 1.17 2.31
CA THR A 178 -14.97 -0.11 2.94
C THR A 178 -15.27 0.05 4.44
N GLU A 179 -14.55 0.92 5.15
CA GLU A 179 -14.82 1.20 6.58
C GLU A 179 -16.23 1.79 6.79
N VAL A 180 -16.69 2.65 5.86
CA VAL A 180 -18.04 3.22 5.90
C VAL A 180 -19.14 2.16 5.67
N SER A 181 -18.82 1.09 4.92
CA SER A 181 -19.79 0.03 4.58
C SER A 181 -19.95 -1.02 5.69
N TYR A 182 -19.02 -1.11 6.63
CA TYR A 182 -19.05 -2.01 7.79
C TYR A 182 -18.66 -1.22 9.05
N PRO A 183 -19.61 -0.48 9.68
CA PRO A 183 -19.32 0.08 10.99
C PRO A 183 -19.02 -1.08 11.93
N LEU A 184 -17.81 -1.07 12.51
CA LEU A 184 -17.43 -1.98 13.57
C LEU A 184 -18.48 -1.86 14.67
N THR A 185 -19.32 -2.86 14.85
CA THR A 185 -20.21 -2.94 16.00
C THR A 185 -19.34 -3.03 17.23
N PRO A 186 -19.48 -2.12 18.20
CA PRO A 186 -18.78 -2.20 19.47
C PRO A 186 -19.54 -3.14 20.38
N ASP A 187 -19.54 -4.43 20.11
CA ASP A 187 -20.09 -5.41 21.05
C ASP A 187 -19.39 -6.77 20.87
N GLY A 188 -18.35 -6.94 21.65
CA GLY A 188 -17.76 -8.21 21.97
C GLY A 188 -17.56 -8.26 23.48
N GLN A 189 -18.66 -8.53 24.24
CA GLN A 189 -18.55 -9.03 25.59
C GLN A 189 -18.02 -10.46 25.59
#